data_ce4ffb9c384f312b55704f464ea8f877
#
_entry.id   ce4ffb9c384f312b55704f464ea8f877
#
_cell.length_a   1.000
_cell.length_b   1.000
_cell.length_c   1.000
_cell.angle_alpha   90.00
_cell.angle_beta   90.00
_cell.angle_gamma   90.00
#
_symmetry.space_group_name_H-M   'P 1'
#
loop_
_entity.id
_entity.type
_entity.pdbx_description
1 polymer ?
#
loop_
_entity_poly.entity_id
_entity_poly.type
_entity_poly.pdbx_seq_one_letter_code
_entity_poly.pdbx_strand_id
1 'polypeptide(L)'
;MKQHFAIAFAFMLTAFSPAAQAQKHCCGSKTAQPVYLDDTKNIEQRVEDALSRMTLDEKIGVIHAQSKFSARGVPRLGLPDLWTDDGPHGVRPDVLWDEWVQAGQSNDSCVAFPALTCLAATWNPHMACLYGRSLGEEALYRGKDVLLGPGVNIYRTPLNGRNFEYMGEDPWLTSTMVVPYIKGLQSNGVAACVKHYALNDDEENRHKVNVIVSDRALHEIYLPAFKAAVQKAHVWSIMGSYNLYNNEHNSHNDILLNKILKHDWNFDGVVVSDWGGAHDTDQAVKNGLDMEFGTWTNGLSKGTSNAYDNYYLAMPYKKGILSGKYTEKELNDKVRRVLRLYFRTTMAKRGHGFLCSEAHYEAAKDIAEEGIVLLQNKGNVLPLQLNGSKRKKVLVVGENAIKMMTVGGGSSSLKVQREISPLQGLQARLAKDGVEVDFARGYVGDVTGAYNGVTTGQNLEDKRSEAE
;
A
#
# COMPACT_ATOMS: atom_id res chain seq x y z
N MET A 1 -4.05 36.21 -56.45
CA MET A 1 -2.82 36.84 -56.95
C MET A 1 -1.66 36.23 -56.24
N LYS A 2 -0.83 35.65 -57.06
CA LYS A 2 0.44 34.95 -56.79
C LYS A 2 1.47 35.85 -56.14
N GLN A 3 2.35 35.32 -55.30
CA GLN A 3 3.82 35.47 -55.54
C GLN A 3 4.58 34.46 -54.65
N HIS A 4 5.31 33.60 -55.35
CA HIS A 4 6.35 32.71 -54.82
C HIS A 4 7.65 33.51 -54.63
N PHE A 5 8.39 33.22 -53.54
CA PHE A 5 9.81 33.53 -53.45
C PHE A 5 10.59 32.26 -53.13
N ALA A 6 11.37 31.83 -54.15
CA ALA A 6 12.39 30.80 -54.00
C ALA A 6 13.72 31.50 -53.73
N ILE A 7 14.46 31.08 -52.74
CA ILE A 7 15.85 31.50 -52.51
C ILE A 7 16.73 30.26 -52.68
N ALA A 8 17.59 30.34 -53.70
CA ALA A 8 18.63 29.38 -53.99
C ALA A 8 19.85 29.68 -53.10
N PHE A 9 20.43 28.69 -52.44
CA PHE A 9 21.74 28.78 -51.82
C PHE A 9 22.75 27.99 -52.65
N ALA A 10 23.81 28.72 -53.14
CA ALA A 10 24.91 28.18 -53.89
C ALA A 10 25.94 27.49 -52.97
N PHE A 11 26.35 26.29 -53.37
CA PHE A 11 27.45 25.55 -52.74
C PHE A 11 28.78 26.12 -53.21
N MET A 12 29.64 26.51 -52.24
CA MET A 12 31.08 26.76 -52.51
C MET A 12 31.86 25.59 -51.87
N LEU A 13 32.44 24.74 -52.72
CA LEU A 13 33.44 23.75 -52.33
C LEU A 13 34.81 24.46 -52.21
N THR A 14 35.38 24.40 -50.99
CA THR A 14 36.82 24.62 -50.81
C THR A 14 37.45 23.34 -50.28
N ALA A 15 38.32 22.77 -51.07
CA ALA A 15 39.15 21.64 -50.72
C ALA A 15 40.26 22.05 -49.74
N PHE A 16 40.35 21.40 -48.60
CA PHE A 16 41.54 21.42 -47.76
C PHE A 16 42.01 19.98 -47.48
N SER A 17 43.30 19.77 -47.85
CA SER A 17 44.01 18.51 -47.61
C SER A 17 44.26 18.27 -46.13
N PRO A 18 44.24 16.99 -45.65
CA PRO A 18 44.47 16.69 -44.27
C PRO A 18 45.95 16.50 -43.96
N ALA A 19 46.46 17.26 -43.02
CA ALA A 19 47.68 16.89 -42.28
C ALA A 19 47.27 15.97 -41.13
N ALA A 20 47.64 14.69 -41.21
CA ALA A 20 47.44 13.72 -40.18
C ALA A 20 48.35 14.00 -38.98
N GLN A 21 47.79 14.53 -37.90
CA GLN A 21 48.37 14.46 -36.58
C GLN A 21 47.69 13.34 -35.80
N ALA A 22 48.43 12.26 -35.59
CA ALA A 22 48.03 11.17 -34.70
C ALA A 22 47.98 11.67 -33.25
N GLN A 23 46.77 12.06 -32.78
CA GLN A 23 46.53 12.21 -31.37
C GLN A 23 46.44 10.81 -30.75
N LYS A 24 47.44 10.49 -29.90
CA LYS A 24 47.38 9.34 -28.98
C LYS A 24 46.11 9.52 -28.12
N HIS A 25 45.09 8.70 -28.38
CA HIS A 25 44.01 8.50 -27.42
C HIS A 25 44.63 7.91 -26.16
N CYS A 26 44.79 8.73 -25.12
CA CYS A 26 44.90 8.24 -23.76
C CYS A 26 43.69 7.38 -23.51
N CYS A 27 43.88 6.09 -23.24
CA CYS A 27 42.88 5.19 -22.65
C CYS A 27 42.37 5.86 -21.39
N GLY A 28 41.22 6.50 -21.47
CA GLY A 28 40.46 6.84 -20.27
C GLY A 28 40.21 5.55 -19.52
N SER A 29 40.75 5.42 -18.31
CA SER A 29 40.41 4.34 -17.42
C SER A 29 38.88 4.31 -17.34
N LYS A 30 38.24 3.21 -17.74
CA LYS A 30 36.85 2.95 -17.46
C LYS A 30 36.78 2.99 -15.92
N THR A 31 36.28 4.07 -15.37
CA THR A 31 35.97 4.12 -13.92
C THR A 31 35.05 2.94 -13.65
N ALA A 32 35.49 2.02 -12.82
CA ALA A 32 34.72 0.83 -12.48
C ALA A 32 33.34 1.28 -12.01
N GLN A 33 32.29 0.66 -12.55
CA GLN A 33 30.90 0.96 -12.14
C GLN A 33 30.81 0.86 -10.61
N PRO A 34 30.18 1.82 -9.93
CA PRO A 34 29.97 1.73 -8.48
C PRO A 34 29.28 0.42 -8.09
N VAL A 35 29.69 -0.15 -6.94
CA VAL A 35 29.18 -1.45 -6.49
C VAL A 35 27.66 -1.43 -6.30
N TYR A 36 27.11 -0.32 -5.82
CA TYR A 36 25.66 -0.21 -5.60
C TYR A 36 24.82 -0.27 -6.90
N LEU A 37 25.42 0.02 -8.06
CA LEU A 37 24.76 -0.10 -9.37
C LEU A 37 24.95 -1.47 -10.02
N ASP A 38 25.80 -2.32 -9.48
CA ASP A 38 26.02 -3.68 -9.98
C ASP A 38 25.02 -4.65 -9.35
N ASP A 39 24.01 -5.05 -10.11
CA ASP A 39 22.94 -5.94 -9.66
C ASP A 39 23.38 -7.40 -9.47
N THR A 40 24.59 -7.76 -9.85
CA THR A 40 25.21 -9.06 -9.57
C THR A 40 25.79 -9.15 -8.15
N LYS A 41 25.97 -8.01 -7.49
CA LYS A 41 26.49 -7.96 -6.13
C LYS A 41 25.43 -8.23 -5.08
N ASN A 42 25.88 -8.75 -3.94
CA ASN A 42 25.02 -8.93 -2.79
C ASN A 42 24.41 -7.59 -2.35
N ILE A 43 23.15 -7.59 -1.94
CA ILE A 43 22.41 -6.39 -1.54
C ILE A 43 23.15 -5.63 -0.44
N GLU A 44 23.73 -6.30 0.56
CA GLU A 44 24.43 -5.64 1.65
C GLU A 44 25.69 -4.92 1.17
N GLN A 45 26.42 -5.47 0.20
CA GLN A 45 27.55 -4.77 -0.42
C GLN A 45 27.09 -3.51 -1.18
N ARG A 46 25.95 -3.59 -1.84
CA ARG A 46 25.33 -2.45 -2.55
C ARG A 46 24.89 -1.38 -1.56
N VAL A 47 24.28 -1.79 -0.45
CA VAL A 47 23.84 -0.90 0.64
C VAL A 47 25.02 -0.13 1.24
N GLU A 48 26.10 -0.81 1.62
CA GLU A 48 27.27 -0.15 2.24
C GLU A 48 27.98 0.80 1.24
N ASP A 49 28.10 0.42 -0.03
CA ASP A 49 28.69 1.30 -1.04
C ASP A 49 27.83 2.55 -1.28
N ALA A 50 26.51 2.41 -1.42
CA ALA A 50 25.62 3.56 -1.54
C ALA A 50 25.65 4.46 -0.31
N LEU A 51 25.55 3.89 0.90
CA LEU A 51 25.58 4.62 2.16
C LEU A 51 26.87 5.44 2.32
N SER A 52 28.02 4.86 1.96
CA SER A 52 29.33 5.52 2.07
C SER A 52 29.45 6.77 1.19
N ARG A 53 28.62 6.87 0.14
CA ARG A 53 28.61 7.96 -0.82
C ARG A 53 27.60 9.07 -0.49
N MET A 54 26.64 8.79 0.43
CA MET A 54 25.60 9.72 0.80
C MET A 54 26.10 10.82 1.74
N THR A 55 25.67 12.05 1.45
CA THR A 55 25.84 13.18 2.38
C THR A 55 24.83 13.08 3.53
N LEU A 56 25.06 13.86 4.60
CA LEU A 56 24.12 13.92 5.72
C LEU A 56 22.71 14.32 5.26
N ASP A 57 22.61 15.29 4.34
CA ASP A 57 21.31 15.75 3.84
C ASP A 57 20.57 14.69 3.03
N GLU A 58 21.30 13.92 2.23
CA GLU A 58 20.73 12.81 1.48
C GLU A 58 20.28 11.68 2.43
N LYS A 59 21.06 11.37 3.46
CA LYS A 59 20.69 10.38 4.50
C LYS A 59 19.41 10.78 5.23
N ILE A 60 19.29 12.05 5.62
CA ILE A 60 18.09 12.61 6.26
C ILE A 60 16.91 12.57 5.27
N GLY A 61 17.11 12.98 4.01
CA GLY A 61 16.06 13.07 3.02
C GLY A 61 15.36 11.75 2.68
N VAL A 62 16.05 10.61 2.78
CA VAL A 62 15.47 9.29 2.44
C VAL A 62 14.68 8.65 3.60
N ILE A 63 14.75 9.18 4.81
CA ILE A 63 14.08 8.61 6.00
C ILE A 63 12.82 9.35 6.43
N HIS A 64 12.34 10.29 5.63
CA HIS A 64 11.06 10.96 5.84
C HIS A 64 10.36 11.30 4.53
N ALA A 65 9.06 11.51 4.60
CA ALA A 65 8.27 11.87 3.43
C ALA A 65 8.64 13.24 2.85
N GLN A 66 8.44 13.38 1.54
CA GLN A 66 8.44 14.64 0.81
C GLN A 66 7.07 15.00 0.23
N SER A 67 6.15 14.04 0.20
CA SER A 67 4.76 14.20 -0.21
C SER A 67 3.86 13.31 0.64
N LYS A 68 2.56 13.26 0.33
CA LYS A 68 1.63 12.36 1.04
C LYS A 68 2.05 10.90 0.95
N PHE A 69 2.60 10.46 -0.19
CA PHE A 69 2.91 9.05 -0.45
C PHE A 69 4.30 8.82 -1.04
N SER A 70 5.23 9.78 -0.94
CA SER A 70 6.60 9.53 -1.41
C SER A 70 7.67 10.00 -0.42
N ALA A 71 8.80 9.29 -0.44
CA ALA A 71 10.04 9.71 0.19
C ALA A 71 11.06 10.08 -0.88
N ARG A 72 11.96 11.02 -0.53
CA ARG A 72 12.96 11.55 -1.46
C ARG A 72 13.97 10.47 -1.85
N GLY A 73 14.30 10.42 -3.14
CA GLY A 73 15.44 9.67 -3.63
C GLY A 73 16.77 10.41 -3.46
N VAL A 74 17.82 9.88 -4.08
CA VAL A 74 19.15 10.50 -4.14
C VAL A 74 19.55 10.65 -5.61
N PRO A 75 19.07 11.70 -6.31
CA PRO A 75 19.29 11.87 -7.77
C PRO A 75 20.76 11.85 -8.17
N ARG A 76 21.66 12.40 -7.34
CA ARG A 76 23.11 12.38 -7.56
C ARG A 76 23.69 10.96 -7.65
N LEU A 77 23.05 10.01 -6.98
CA LEU A 77 23.40 8.58 -7.01
C LEU A 77 22.48 7.78 -7.97
N GLY A 78 21.55 8.44 -8.66
CA GLY A 78 20.58 7.75 -9.52
C GLY A 78 19.55 6.90 -8.75
N LEU A 79 19.36 7.16 -7.46
CA LEU A 79 18.27 6.57 -6.67
C LEU A 79 17.01 7.42 -6.88
N PRO A 80 15.95 6.90 -7.51
CA PRO A 80 14.70 7.63 -7.72
C PRO A 80 13.94 7.83 -6.41
N ASP A 81 12.86 8.62 -6.42
CA ASP A 81 11.94 8.72 -5.30
C ASP A 81 11.28 7.38 -5.02
N LEU A 82 11.02 7.09 -3.74
CA LEU A 82 10.28 5.91 -3.31
C LEU A 82 8.80 6.25 -3.20
N TRP A 83 7.96 5.54 -3.94
CA TRP A 83 6.52 5.75 -3.96
C TRP A 83 5.78 4.68 -3.17
N THR A 84 4.97 5.10 -2.23
CA THR A 84 4.04 4.23 -1.50
C THR A 84 2.61 4.45 -1.99
N ASP A 85 1.72 3.53 -1.71
CA ASP A 85 0.28 3.73 -1.85
C ASP A 85 -0.50 2.89 -0.85
N ASP A 86 -1.72 3.31 -0.54
CA ASP A 86 -2.58 2.57 0.38
C ASP A 86 -3.34 1.48 -0.36
N GLY A 87 -3.72 0.48 0.39
CA GLY A 87 -4.73 -0.47 0.02
C GLY A 87 -4.43 -1.93 0.27
N PRO A 88 -5.00 -2.51 1.34
CA PRO A 88 -4.93 -3.95 1.58
C PRO A 88 -5.83 -4.77 0.66
N HIS A 89 -6.83 -4.16 -0.02
CA HIS A 89 -7.80 -4.83 -0.90
C HIS A 89 -7.97 -4.19 -2.28
N GLY A 90 -7.07 -3.27 -2.63
CA GLY A 90 -7.00 -2.56 -3.91
C GLY A 90 -6.01 -1.40 -3.81
N VAL A 91 -5.50 -0.93 -4.92
CA VAL A 91 -4.56 0.20 -4.95
C VAL A 91 -5.34 1.51 -4.96
N ARG A 92 -5.17 2.33 -3.93
CA ARG A 92 -5.86 3.62 -3.77
C ARG A 92 -5.61 4.55 -4.97
N PRO A 93 -6.58 5.43 -5.35
CA PRO A 93 -6.32 6.48 -6.33
C PRO A 93 -5.28 7.48 -5.81
N ASP A 94 -4.45 8.01 -6.71
CA ASP A 94 -3.43 9.00 -6.37
C ASP A 94 -4.05 10.27 -5.80
N VAL A 95 -3.38 10.86 -4.82
CA VAL A 95 -3.75 12.13 -4.20
C VAL A 95 -2.79 13.24 -4.63
N LEU A 96 -3.18 14.49 -4.42
CA LEU A 96 -2.31 15.64 -4.63
C LEU A 96 -1.10 15.56 -3.70
N TRP A 97 -0.03 16.25 -4.10
CA TRP A 97 1.28 16.20 -3.41
C TRP A 97 1.19 16.43 -1.90
N ASP A 98 0.48 17.46 -1.48
CA ASP A 98 0.35 17.88 -0.07
C ASP A 98 -1.05 17.66 0.52
N GLU A 99 -2.02 17.18 -0.27
CA GLU A 99 -3.42 17.11 0.13
C GLU A 99 -4.02 15.72 -0.04
N TRP A 100 -5.08 15.44 0.73
CA TRP A 100 -5.84 14.19 0.62
C TRP A 100 -6.85 14.16 -0.54
N VAL A 101 -6.90 15.21 -1.36
CA VAL A 101 -7.77 15.29 -2.53
C VAL A 101 -7.19 14.40 -3.63
N GLN A 102 -8.05 13.66 -4.33
CA GLN A 102 -7.64 12.84 -5.47
C GLN A 102 -6.97 13.70 -6.55
N ALA A 103 -5.89 13.18 -7.13
CA ALA A 103 -5.18 13.85 -8.21
C ALA A 103 -5.97 13.88 -9.53
N GLY A 104 -7.01 13.05 -9.65
CA GLY A 104 -7.88 13.00 -10.82
C GLY A 104 -7.25 12.37 -12.05
N GLN A 105 -6.27 11.48 -11.86
CA GLN A 105 -5.61 10.78 -12.96
C GLN A 105 -6.56 9.78 -13.61
N SER A 106 -6.37 9.52 -14.90
CA SER A 106 -7.22 8.60 -15.67
C SER A 106 -6.87 7.12 -15.47
N ASN A 107 -5.65 6.84 -14.99
CA ASN A 107 -5.09 5.50 -14.81
C ASN A 107 -4.96 5.08 -13.33
N ASP A 108 -5.71 5.72 -12.44
CA ASP A 108 -5.65 5.47 -11.00
C ASP A 108 -6.84 4.66 -10.45
N SER A 109 -7.65 4.08 -11.35
CA SER A 109 -8.65 3.07 -10.97
C SER A 109 -7.98 1.73 -10.69
N CYS A 110 -8.68 0.85 -9.95
CA CYS A 110 -8.18 -0.47 -9.59
C CYS A 110 -9.28 -1.54 -9.66
N VAL A 111 -8.90 -2.80 -9.52
CA VAL A 111 -9.82 -3.87 -9.13
C VAL A 111 -10.02 -3.81 -7.61
N ALA A 112 -11.27 -3.80 -7.17
CA ALA A 112 -11.58 -4.04 -5.76
C ALA A 112 -11.59 -5.55 -5.52
N PHE A 113 -10.61 -6.04 -4.78
CA PHE A 113 -10.60 -7.41 -4.30
C PHE A 113 -11.53 -7.55 -3.08
N PRO A 114 -12.00 -8.76 -2.75
CA PRO A 114 -12.80 -8.98 -1.54
C PRO A 114 -12.09 -8.44 -0.29
N ALA A 115 -12.88 -8.04 0.72
CA ALA A 115 -12.33 -7.69 2.04
C ALA A 115 -11.44 -8.81 2.57
N LEU A 116 -10.40 -8.47 3.35
CA LEU A 116 -9.46 -9.49 3.85
C LEU A 116 -10.13 -10.52 4.75
N THR A 117 -11.26 -10.17 5.37
CA THR A 117 -12.14 -11.13 6.07
C THR A 117 -12.63 -12.24 5.14
N CYS A 118 -13.06 -11.87 3.92
CA CYS A 118 -13.52 -12.84 2.92
C CYS A 118 -12.34 -13.68 2.41
N LEU A 119 -11.18 -13.06 2.18
CA LEU A 119 -9.97 -13.82 1.83
C LEU A 119 -9.62 -14.85 2.90
N ALA A 120 -9.64 -14.47 4.17
CA ALA A 120 -9.36 -15.39 5.27
C ALA A 120 -10.39 -16.52 5.36
N ALA A 121 -11.66 -16.24 5.08
CA ALA A 121 -12.73 -17.23 5.07
C ALA A 121 -12.58 -18.33 4.01
N THR A 122 -11.72 -18.14 3.01
CA THR A 122 -11.36 -19.20 2.05
C THR A 122 -10.54 -20.32 2.71
N TRP A 123 -9.79 -20.02 3.76
CA TRP A 123 -8.80 -20.93 4.38
C TRP A 123 -7.76 -21.46 3.40
N ASN A 124 -7.63 -20.82 2.26
CA ASN A 124 -6.81 -21.28 1.14
C ASN A 124 -5.57 -20.36 0.93
N PRO A 125 -4.37 -20.82 1.30
CA PRO A 125 -3.14 -20.06 1.09
C PRO A 125 -2.86 -19.72 -0.39
N HIS A 126 -3.38 -20.53 -1.32
CA HIS A 126 -3.24 -20.26 -2.75
C HIS A 126 -4.00 -19.00 -3.15
N MET A 127 -5.23 -18.82 -2.63
CA MET A 127 -6.02 -17.60 -2.87
C MET A 127 -5.34 -16.37 -2.28
N ALA A 128 -4.69 -16.49 -1.12
CA ALA A 128 -3.92 -15.38 -0.56
C ALA A 128 -2.69 -15.03 -1.42
N CYS A 129 -2.01 -16.02 -2.01
CA CYS A 129 -0.91 -15.77 -2.94
C CYS A 129 -1.40 -15.10 -4.23
N LEU A 130 -2.50 -15.58 -4.80
CA LEU A 130 -3.14 -15.01 -5.99
C LEU A 130 -3.56 -13.56 -5.75
N TYR A 131 -4.19 -13.31 -4.60
CA TYR A 131 -4.59 -11.98 -4.15
C TYR A 131 -3.40 -11.01 -4.12
N GLY A 132 -2.34 -11.38 -3.36
CA GLY A 132 -1.15 -10.54 -3.22
C GLY A 132 -0.45 -10.30 -4.56
N ARG A 133 -0.36 -11.31 -5.42
CA ARG A 133 0.27 -11.17 -6.75
C ARG A 133 -0.49 -10.19 -7.62
N SER A 134 -1.81 -10.31 -7.70
CA SER A 134 -2.66 -9.41 -8.51
C SER A 134 -2.58 -7.96 -8.04
N LEU A 135 -2.59 -7.72 -6.71
CA LEU A 135 -2.36 -6.39 -6.15
C LEU A 135 -0.97 -5.84 -6.48
N GLY A 136 0.04 -6.68 -6.39
CA GLY A 136 1.41 -6.31 -6.72
C GLY A 136 1.58 -5.93 -8.19
N GLU A 137 0.87 -6.61 -9.11
CA GLU A 137 0.86 -6.26 -10.53
C GLU A 137 0.22 -4.89 -10.78
N GLU A 138 -0.90 -4.57 -10.13
CA GLU A 138 -1.54 -3.24 -10.25
C GLU A 138 -0.67 -2.13 -9.62
N ALA A 139 -0.11 -2.38 -8.45
CA ALA A 139 0.78 -1.44 -7.79
C ALA A 139 2.04 -1.14 -8.64
N LEU A 140 2.65 -2.18 -9.20
CA LEU A 140 3.80 -2.05 -10.09
C LEU A 140 3.45 -1.26 -11.36
N TYR A 141 2.31 -1.55 -12.01
CA TYR A 141 1.84 -0.81 -13.18
C TYR A 141 1.70 0.68 -12.90
N ARG A 142 1.25 1.02 -11.69
CA ARG A 142 1.09 2.42 -11.24
C ARG A 142 2.37 3.03 -10.68
N GLY A 143 3.52 2.33 -10.82
CA GLY A 143 4.82 2.82 -10.38
C GLY A 143 4.98 2.92 -8.86
N LYS A 144 4.25 2.08 -8.11
CA LYS A 144 4.37 2.03 -6.66
C LYS A 144 5.45 1.03 -6.25
N ASP A 145 6.21 1.41 -5.24
CA ASP A 145 7.32 0.60 -4.70
C ASP A 145 6.91 -0.13 -3.42
N VAL A 146 5.98 0.46 -2.68
CA VAL A 146 5.47 -0.08 -1.41
C VAL A 146 3.95 0.01 -1.41
N LEU A 147 3.27 -1.10 -1.17
CA LEU A 147 1.84 -1.14 -0.93
C LEU A 147 1.57 -1.32 0.57
N LEU A 148 0.77 -0.40 1.15
CA LEU A 148 0.48 -0.35 2.58
C LEU A 148 -0.59 -1.39 2.96
N GLY A 149 -0.17 -2.61 2.99
CA GLY A 149 -0.96 -3.80 3.30
C GLY A 149 -0.09 -5.06 3.32
N PRO A 150 -0.66 -6.19 3.79
CA PRO A 150 -1.99 -6.38 4.35
C PRO A 150 -2.15 -5.86 5.77
N GLY A 151 -3.41 -5.61 6.19
CA GLY A 151 -3.77 -5.44 7.59
C GLY A 151 -3.91 -6.79 8.29
N VAL A 152 -3.39 -6.90 9.53
CA VAL A 152 -3.39 -8.20 10.26
C VAL A 152 -3.73 -8.07 11.74
N ASN A 153 -4.29 -6.93 12.17
CA ASN A 153 -4.74 -6.80 13.55
C ASN A 153 -5.89 -7.79 13.86
N ILE A 154 -5.92 -8.29 15.08
CA ILE A 154 -6.89 -9.30 15.50
C ILE A 154 -8.19 -8.61 15.92
N TYR A 155 -9.33 -9.15 15.48
CA TYR A 155 -10.63 -8.62 15.88
C TYR A 155 -10.88 -8.82 17.38
N ARG A 156 -11.13 -7.70 18.08
CA ARG A 156 -11.58 -7.69 19.47
C ARG A 156 -13.09 -7.52 19.56
N THR A 157 -13.66 -6.81 18.62
CA THR A 157 -15.08 -6.52 18.53
C THR A 157 -15.51 -6.48 17.06
N PRO A 158 -16.71 -6.93 16.71
CA PRO A 158 -17.23 -6.78 15.35
C PRO A 158 -17.54 -5.32 14.98
N LEU A 159 -17.54 -4.41 15.96
CA LEU A 159 -17.86 -2.98 15.75
C LEU A 159 -16.66 -2.13 15.35
N ASN A 160 -15.45 -2.69 15.32
CA ASN A 160 -14.29 -1.95 14.86
C ASN A 160 -14.43 -1.59 13.37
N GLY A 161 -14.37 -0.30 13.05
CA GLY A 161 -14.58 0.25 11.71
C GLY A 161 -13.57 -0.20 10.65
N ARG A 162 -12.43 -0.81 11.04
CA ARG A 162 -11.39 -1.29 10.11
C ARG A 162 -11.32 -2.81 9.98
N ASN A 163 -12.28 -3.55 10.51
CA ASN A 163 -12.28 -5.01 10.42
C ASN A 163 -12.22 -5.51 8.96
N PHE A 164 -12.78 -4.80 8.00
CA PHE A 164 -12.71 -5.16 6.59
C PHE A 164 -11.27 -5.20 6.03
N GLU A 165 -10.33 -4.46 6.64
CA GLU A 165 -8.91 -4.44 6.27
C GLU A 165 -8.11 -5.59 6.91
N TYR A 166 -8.70 -6.35 7.82
CA TYR A 166 -8.04 -7.39 8.60
C TYR A 166 -8.61 -8.79 8.30
N MET A 167 -7.88 -9.83 8.73
CA MET A 167 -8.17 -11.22 8.35
C MET A 167 -9.06 -11.98 9.33
N GLY A 168 -9.34 -11.43 10.52
CA GLY A 168 -10.25 -12.07 11.49
C GLY A 168 -9.74 -12.06 12.91
N GLU A 169 -10.36 -12.93 13.74
CA GLU A 169 -10.09 -13.05 15.17
C GLU A 169 -9.11 -14.19 15.51
N ASP A 170 -8.80 -15.07 14.55
CA ASP A 170 -7.92 -16.22 14.75
C ASP A 170 -6.48 -15.87 14.38
N PRO A 171 -5.54 -15.83 15.37
CA PRO A 171 -4.14 -15.51 15.11
C PRO A 171 -3.43 -16.57 14.26
N TRP A 172 -3.87 -17.84 14.31
CA TRP A 172 -3.29 -18.90 13.50
C TRP A 172 -3.70 -18.77 12.03
N LEU A 173 -4.98 -18.56 11.76
CA LEU A 173 -5.49 -18.34 10.39
C LEU A 173 -4.84 -17.10 9.78
N THR A 174 -4.84 -15.99 10.51
CA THR A 174 -4.19 -14.74 10.05
C THR A 174 -2.71 -14.96 9.75
N SER A 175 -1.98 -15.68 10.62
CA SER A 175 -0.55 -16.01 10.40
C SER A 175 -0.34 -16.90 9.18
N THR A 176 -1.30 -17.77 8.88
CA THR A 176 -1.22 -18.69 7.73
C THR A 176 -1.49 -17.94 6.41
N MET A 177 -2.49 -17.05 6.40
CA MET A 177 -2.91 -16.34 5.19
C MET A 177 -1.99 -15.16 4.83
N VAL A 178 -1.41 -14.47 5.82
CA VAL A 178 -0.55 -13.31 5.58
C VAL A 178 0.74 -13.67 4.83
N VAL A 179 1.30 -14.86 5.06
CA VAL A 179 2.56 -15.29 4.45
C VAL A 179 2.47 -15.39 2.92
N PRO A 180 1.54 -16.16 2.34
CA PRO A 180 1.40 -16.23 0.89
C PRO A 180 0.94 -14.92 0.25
N TYR A 181 0.12 -14.10 0.92
CA TYR A 181 -0.23 -12.76 0.47
C TYR A 181 1.02 -11.90 0.25
N ILE A 182 1.89 -11.79 1.27
CA ILE A 182 3.13 -11.03 1.19
C ILE A 182 4.04 -11.56 0.08
N LYS A 183 4.24 -12.88 0.00
CA LYS A 183 5.08 -13.51 -1.04
C LYS A 183 4.54 -13.23 -2.44
N GLY A 184 3.23 -13.32 -2.63
CA GLY A 184 2.59 -12.98 -3.90
C GLY A 184 2.83 -11.53 -4.29
N LEU A 185 2.63 -10.58 -3.37
CA LEU A 185 2.84 -9.17 -3.62
C LEU A 185 4.30 -8.86 -3.93
N GLN A 186 5.22 -9.33 -3.10
CA GLN A 186 6.66 -9.07 -3.24
C GLN A 186 7.29 -9.76 -4.46
N SER A 187 6.64 -10.78 -5.04
CA SER A 187 7.11 -11.42 -6.28
C SER A 187 7.12 -10.46 -7.48
N ASN A 188 6.42 -9.34 -7.40
CA ASN A 188 6.42 -8.27 -8.40
C ASN A 188 7.52 -7.22 -8.17
N GLY A 189 8.32 -7.34 -7.11
CA GLY A 189 9.28 -6.30 -6.72
C GLY A 189 8.61 -5.08 -6.08
N VAL A 190 7.39 -5.23 -5.56
CA VAL A 190 6.66 -4.25 -4.74
C VAL A 190 6.70 -4.73 -3.30
N ALA A 191 7.09 -3.87 -2.37
CA ALA A 191 7.14 -4.22 -0.96
C ALA A 191 5.74 -4.29 -0.36
N ALA A 192 5.45 -5.35 0.39
CA ALA A 192 4.36 -5.34 1.35
C ALA A 192 4.75 -4.50 2.57
N CYS A 193 3.81 -3.71 3.10
CA CYS A 193 3.95 -3.00 4.36
C CYS A 193 2.86 -3.49 5.32
N VAL A 194 3.17 -4.53 6.09
CA VAL A 194 2.19 -5.15 7.00
C VAL A 194 1.82 -4.18 8.11
N LYS A 195 0.50 -4.07 8.41
CA LYS A 195 -0.02 -3.04 9.30
C LYS A 195 -1.12 -3.56 10.22
N HIS A 196 -1.40 -2.92 11.36
CA HIS A 196 -0.69 -1.83 12.01
C HIS A 196 0.02 -2.39 13.25
N TYR A 197 1.31 -2.30 13.33
CA TYR A 197 2.14 -2.93 14.36
C TYR A 197 2.27 -2.04 15.58
N ALA A 198 1.65 -2.40 16.70
CA ALA A 198 0.73 -3.47 16.97
C ALA A 198 -0.42 -2.98 17.85
N LEU A 199 -1.41 -3.85 18.10
CA LEU A 199 -2.47 -3.57 19.08
C LEU A 199 -3.44 -2.44 18.67
N ASN A 200 -3.61 -2.16 17.36
CA ASN A 200 -4.60 -1.21 16.87
C ASN A 200 -5.92 -1.94 16.57
N ASP A 201 -6.60 -2.36 17.63
CA ASP A 201 -7.81 -3.19 17.56
C ASP A 201 -9.09 -2.39 17.82
N ASP A 202 -8.96 -1.07 17.99
CA ASP A 202 -10.05 -0.12 18.19
C ASP A 202 -9.70 1.22 17.53
N GLU A 203 -10.66 1.77 16.78
CA GLU A 203 -10.50 3.05 16.08
C GLU A 203 -10.93 4.25 16.93
N GLU A 204 -11.75 4.03 17.96
CA GLU A 204 -12.15 5.12 18.86
C GLU A 204 -10.94 5.59 19.68
N ASN A 205 -10.66 6.89 19.62
CA ASN A 205 -9.50 7.49 20.30
C ASN A 205 -8.15 6.84 20.01
N ARG A 206 -7.98 6.19 18.86
CA ARG A 206 -6.78 5.41 18.47
C ARG A 206 -5.44 6.13 18.69
N HIS A 207 -5.40 7.47 18.60
CA HIS A 207 -4.20 8.27 18.86
C HIS A 207 -3.86 8.47 20.35
N LYS A 208 -4.73 8.04 21.26
CA LYS A 208 -4.60 8.29 22.72
C LYS A 208 -4.76 7.04 23.56
N VAL A 209 -5.28 5.97 23.01
CA VAL A 209 -5.51 4.72 23.74
C VAL A 209 -4.17 4.11 24.12
N ASN A 210 -3.94 3.95 25.44
CA ASN A 210 -2.82 3.17 25.96
C ASN A 210 -3.29 1.74 26.22
N VAL A 211 -2.88 0.81 25.38
CA VAL A 211 -3.31 -0.59 25.46
C VAL A 211 -2.61 -1.29 26.62
N ILE A 212 -3.41 -1.93 27.46
CA ILE A 212 -2.93 -2.78 28.55
C ILE A 212 -3.20 -4.23 28.17
N VAL A 213 -2.15 -5.01 28.03
CA VAL A 213 -2.21 -6.40 27.62
C VAL A 213 -1.15 -7.21 28.38
N SER A 214 -1.46 -8.47 28.75
CA SER A 214 -0.45 -9.35 29.34
C SER A 214 0.57 -9.82 28.29
N ASP A 215 1.79 -10.11 28.70
CA ASP A 215 2.83 -10.64 27.81
C ASP A 215 2.36 -11.89 27.07
N ARG A 216 1.62 -12.75 27.75
CA ARG A 216 1.04 -13.95 27.14
C ARG A 216 0.08 -13.60 26.01
N ALA A 217 -0.89 -12.72 26.22
CA ALA A 217 -1.84 -12.32 25.19
C ALA A 217 -1.14 -11.56 24.05
N LEU A 218 -0.17 -10.72 24.36
CA LEU A 218 0.63 -10.02 23.35
C LEU A 218 1.29 -11.02 22.40
N HIS A 219 1.99 -12.02 22.93
CA HIS A 219 2.77 -12.98 22.14
C HIS A 219 1.94 -14.13 21.55
N GLU A 220 0.80 -14.51 22.12
CA GLU A 220 -0.01 -15.63 21.64
C GLU A 220 -1.16 -15.18 20.70
N ILE A 221 -1.61 -13.92 20.81
CA ILE A 221 -2.79 -13.43 20.07
C ILE A 221 -2.41 -12.31 19.09
N TYR A 222 -1.78 -11.22 19.55
CA TYR A 222 -1.64 -9.99 18.78
C TYR A 222 -0.40 -9.95 17.88
N LEU A 223 0.67 -10.61 18.25
CA LEU A 223 1.94 -10.58 17.50
C LEU A 223 2.15 -11.75 16.52
N PRO A 224 1.47 -12.91 16.58
CA PRO A 224 1.81 -14.07 15.74
C PRO A 224 1.78 -13.78 14.24
N ALA A 225 0.81 -13.02 13.74
CA ALA A 225 0.70 -12.68 12.33
C ALA A 225 1.87 -11.82 11.84
N PHE A 226 2.27 -10.82 12.63
CA PHE A 226 3.46 -10.00 12.34
C PHE A 226 4.75 -10.84 12.40
N LYS A 227 4.87 -11.73 13.38
CA LYS A 227 6.00 -12.65 13.47
C LYS A 227 6.09 -13.56 12.24
N ALA A 228 4.95 -14.09 11.78
CA ALA A 228 4.89 -14.90 10.57
C ALA A 228 5.27 -14.09 9.33
N ALA A 229 4.82 -12.84 9.22
CA ALA A 229 5.18 -11.93 8.15
C ALA A 229 6.71 -11.69 8.10
N VAL A 230 7.36 -11.52 9.25
CA VAL A 230 8.81 -11.32 9.34
C VAL A 230 9.57 -12.61 9.04
N GLN A 231 9.29 -13.68 9.81
CA GLN A 231 10.15 -14.87 9.84
C GLN A 231 9.85 -15.87 8.71
N LYS A 232 8.61 -15.90 8.17
CA LYS A 232 8.20 -16.86 7.12
C LYS A 232 8.01 -16.21 5.76
N ALA A 233 7.53 -14.96 5.72
CA ALA A 233 7.34 -14.24 4.46
C ALA A 233 8.51 -13.32 4.11
N HIS A 234 9.39 -12.99 5.05
CA HIS A 234 10.48 -12.03 4.88
C HIS A 234 9.97 -10.69 4.33
N VAL A 235 8.98 -10.13 5.03
CA VAL A 235 8.37 -8.85 4.65
C VAL A 235 9.40 -7.73 4.65
N TRP A 236 9.29 -6.81 3.67
CA TRP A 236 10.28 -5.75 3.47
C TRP A 236 9.98 -4.46 4.24
N SER A 237 8.73 -4.27 4.65
CA SER A 237 8.36 -3.14 5.50
C SER A 237 7.19 -3.47 6.43
N ILE A 238 7.12 -2.73 7.54
CA ILE A 238 6.05 -2.83 8.55
C ILE A 238 5.65 -1.41 8.94
N MET A 239 4.34 -1.17 9.08
CA MET A 239 3.82 0.11 9.55
C MET A 239 3.51 0.04 11.04
N GLY A 240 4.05 0.99 11.81
CA GLY A 240 3.68 1.19 13.21
C GLY A 240 2.23 1.63 13.35
N SER A 241 1.62 1.41 14.49
CA SER A 241 0.24 1.83 14.79
C SER A 241 0.20 3.15 15.56
N TYR A 242 -1.01 3.73 15.65
CA TYR A 242 -1.24 5.01 16.33
C TYR A 242 -1.25 4.93 17.85
N ASN A 243 -1.82 3.85 18.39
CA ASN A 243 -2.05 3.67 19.82
C ASN A 243 -0.74 3.58 20.60
N LEU A 244 -0.89 3.67 21.93
CA LEU A 244 0.24 3.51 22.85
C LEU A 244 0.25 2.08 23.43
N TYR A 245 1.44 1.61 23.74
CA TYR A 245 1.69 0.44 24.56
C TYR A 245 2.75 0.81 25.60
N ASN A 246 2.48 0.56 26.87
CA ASN A 246 3.31 1.01 27.99
C ASN A 246 3.58 2.52 27.98
N ASN A 247 2.59 3.33 27.66
CA ASN A 247 2.63 4.79 27.56
C ASN A 247 3.55 5.37 26.47
N GLU A 248 4.01 4.56 25.52
CA GLU A 248 4.77 5.00 24.35
C GLU A 248 3.97 4.73 23.08
N HIS A 249 3.96 5.67 22.14
CA HIS A 249 3.32 5.47 20.83
C HIS A 249 4.01 4.37 20.05
N ASN A 250 3.23 3.45 19.48
CA ASN A 250 3.76 2.23 18.86
C ASN A 250 4.66 2.49 17.66
N SER A 251 4.45 3.59 16.93
CA SER A 251 5.34 3.98 15.82
C SER A 251 6.78 4.31 16.25
N HIS A 252 7.04 4.48 17.55
CA HIS A 252 8.37 4.66 18.12
C HIS A 252 8.46 4.06 19.54
N ASN A 253 7.89 2.88 19.73
CA ASN A 253 7.93 2.13 20.98
C ASN A 253 9.16 1.20 21.00
N ASP A 254 10.05 1.39 21.98
CA ASP A 254 11.32 0.65 22.05
C ASP A 254 11.13 -0.86 22.22
N ILE A 255 10.16 -1.27 23.05
CA ILE A 255 9.89 -2.69 23.30
C ILE A 255 9.40 -3.36 22.01
N LEU A 256 8.44 -2.74 21.31
CA LEU A 256 7.88 -3.33 20.11
C LEU A 256 8.88 -3.32 18.95
N LEU A 257 9.55 -2.18 18.70
CA LEU A 257 10.35 -2.02 17.49
C LEU A 257 11.79 -2.53 17.64
N ASN A 258 12.50 -2.13 18.69
CA ASN A 258 13.90 -2.56 18.85
C ASN A 258 13.99 -3.96 19.43
N LYS A 259 13.32 -4.22 20.57
CA LYS A 259 13.47 -5.50 21.26
C LYS A 259 12.79 -6.63 20.51
N ILE A 260 11.46 -6.55 20.29
CA ILE A 260 10.70 -7.66 19.70
C ILE A 260 10.96 -7.78 18.21
N LEU A 261 10.70 -6.69 17.44
CA LEU A 261 10.72 -6.75 15.99
C LEU A 261 12.14 -6.91 15.44
N LYS A 262 13.04 -5.96 15.77
CA LYS A 262 14.37 -5.92 15.19
C LYS A 262 15.35 -6.93 15.82
N HIS A 263 15.31 -7.09 17.15
CA HIS A 263 16.23 -8.00 17.84
C HIS A 263 15.70 -9.44 17.86
N ASP A 264 14.54 -9.69 18.49
CA ASP A 264 14.09 -11.07 18.73
C ASP A 264 13.63 -11.79 17.44
N TRP A 265 13.05 -11.04 16.48
CA TRP A 265 12.60 -11.60 15.19
C TRP A 265 13.61 -11.37 14.07
N ASN A 266 14.67 -10.63 14.31
CA ASN A 266 15.71 -10.31 13.33
C ASN A 266 15.17 -9.63 12.07
N PHE A 267 14.27 -8.66 12.23
CA PHE A 267 13.69 -7.90 11.11
C PHE A 267 14.72 -6.97 10.47
N ASP A 268 14.98 -7.17 9.18
CA ASP A 268 15.95 -6.39 8.40
C ASP A 268 15.31 -5.31 7.51
N GLY A 269 13.98 -5.26 7.46
CA GLY A 269 13.22 -4.31 6.66
C GLY A 269 13.05 -2.94 7.32
N VAL A 270 12.16 -2.13 6.74
CA VAL A 270 11.87 -0.74 7.15
C VAL A 270 10.66 -0.68 8.06
N VAL A 271 10.76 -0.01 9.19
CA VAL A 271 9.62 0.41 10.01
C VAL A 271 9.18 1.78 9.53
N VAL A 272 7.94 1.86 9.02
CA VAL A 272 7.29 3.10 8.58
C VAL A 272 6.32 3.55 9.65
N SER A 273 6.25 4.85 9.96
CA SER A 273 5.17 5.36 10.82
C SER A 273 3.83 5.28 10.08
N ASP A 274 2.73 5.08 10.79
CA ASP A 274 1.44 5.47 10.25
C ASP A 274 1.38 7.00 10.09
N TRP A 275 0.48 7.52 9.27
CA TRP A 275 0.39 8.94 8.90
C TRP A 275 0.02 9.81 10.11
N GLY A 276 1.03 10.45 10.69
CA GLY A 276 0.91 11.19 11.95
C GLY A 276 1.13 10.34 13.21
N GLY A 277 1.72 9.15 13.07
CA GLY A 277 2.03 8.25 14.18
C GLY A 277 3.31 8.56 14.94
N ALA A 278 4.18 9.43 14.42
CA ALA A 278 5.37 9.91 15.14
C ALA A 278 5.05 11.16 15.98
N HIS A 279 5.57 11.23 17.19
CA HIS A 279 5.23 12.28 18.17
C HIS A 279 6.42 12.90 18.90
N ASP A 280 7.62 12.30 18.78
CA ASP A 280 8.81 12.75 19.49
C ASP A 280 10.10 12.41 18.73
N THR A 281 11.03 13.38 18.63
CA THR A 281 12.30 13.19 17.91
C THR A 281 13.22 12.20 18.62
N ASP A 282 13.36 12.28 19.95
CA ASP A 282 14.25 11.40 20.68
C ASP A 282 13.82 9.94 20.58
N GLN A 283 12.53 9.69 20.74
CA GLN A 283 11.96 8.36 20.60
C GLN A 283 12.03 7.87 19.15
N ALA A 284 11.65 8.68 18.16
CA ALA A 284 11.73 8.32 16.75
C ALA A 284 13.17 7.96 16.31
N VAL A 285 14.17 8.68 16.82
CA VAL A 285 15.58 8.41 16.55
C VAL A 285 16.04 7.10 17.20
N LYS A 286 15.74 6.89 18.49
CA LYS A 286 16.34 5.84 19.32
C LYS A 286 15.52 4.55 19.33
N ASN A 287 14.20 4.64 19.23
CA ASN A 287 13.29 3.53 19.51
C ASN A 287 12.84 2.77 18.26
N GLY A 288 13.58 2.89 17.15
CA GLY A 288 13.45 1.93 16.06
C GLY A 288 12.55 2.35 14.88
N LEU A 289 11.98 3.56 14.85
CA LEU A 289 11.33 4.09 13.63
C LEU A 289 12.40 4.33 12.55
N ASP A 290 12.16 3.88 11.31
CA ASP A 290 13.13 4.03 10.23
C ASP A 290 12.71 5.07 9.18
N MET A 291 11.42 5.24 8.94
CA MET A 291 10.88 6.18 7.95
C MET A 291 9.59 6.83 8.45
N GLU A 292 9.50 8.15 8.35
CA GLU A 292 8.38 8.94 8.89
C GLU A 292 7.48 9.48 7.79
N PHE A 293 6.16 9.24 7.93
CA PHE A 293 5.13 9.74 7.03
C PHE A 293 4.02 10.47 7.78
N GLY A 294 3.42 11.45 7.12
CA GLY A 294 2.16 12.09 7.50
C GLY A 294 2.14 12.88 8.80
N THR A 295 3.28 13.14 9.42
CA THR A 295 3.36 13.83 10.72
C THR A 295 2.89 15.28 10.62
N TRP A 296 2.13 15.70 11.62
CA TRP A 296 1.68 17.07 11.81
C TRP A 296 2.48 17.70 12.96
N THR A 297 3.47 18.50 12.61
CA THR A 297 4.27 19.26 13.56
C THR A 297 3.84 20.73 13.62
N ASN A 298 4.34 21.48 14.60
CA ASN A 298 4.07 22.90 14.70
C ASN A 298 4.43 23.65 13.41
N GLY A 299 3.48 24.38 12.86
CA GLY A 299 3.64 25.12 11.62
C GLY A 299 3.33 24.33 10.34
N LEU A 300 2.99 23.04 10.42
CA LEU A 300 2.48 22.29 9.28
C LEU A 300 1.07 22.78 8.91
N SER A 301 0.87 23.03 7.63
CA SER A 301 -0.43 23.37 7.09
C SER A 301 -0.65 22.70 5.73
N LYS A 302 -1.91 22.49 5.38
CA LYS A 302 -2.31 21.94 4.09
C LYS A 302 -1.74 22.78 2.95
N GLY A 303 -1.21 22.13 1.91
CA GLY A 303 -0.66 22.80 0.74
C GLY A 303 0.72 23.42 0.91
N THR A 304 1.46 23.05 1.95
CA THR A 304 2.81 23.58 2.23
C THR A 304 3.86 22.48 2.07
N SER A 305 4.47 22.35 0.90
CA SER A 305 5.42 21.28 0.56
C SER A 305 6.68 21.28 1.46
N ASN A 306 7.16 22.45 1.88
CA ASN A 306 8.32 22.58 2.77
C ASN A 306 8.01 22.18 4.23
N ALA A 307 6.75 21.90 4.57
CA ALA A 307 6.35 21.44 5.89
C ALA A 307 6.99 20.10 6.28
N TYR A 308 7.33 19.27 5.30
CA TYR A 308 7.97 17.98 5.52
C TYR A 308 9.34 18.11 6.21
N ASP A 309 10.03 19.23 6.05
CA ASP A 309 11.30 19.51 6.75
C ASP A 309 11.12 19.65 8.28
N ASN A 310 9.90 19.84 8.78
CA ASN A 310 9.59 19.91 10.21
C ASN A 310 9.28 18.55 10.85
N TYR A 311 9.27 17.47 10.09
CA TYR A 311 9.07 16.12 10.62
C TYR A 311 10.15 15.75 11.64
N TYR A 312 9.84 14.84 12.57
CA TYR A 312 10.73 14.48 13.67
C TYR A 312 12.05 13.88 13.20
N LEU A 313 12.02 13.06 12.13
CA LEU A 313 13.21 12.50 11.48
C LEU A 313 13.84 13.41 10.41
N ALA A 314 13.33 14.62 10.20
CA ALA A 314 13.85 15.60 9.25
C ALA A 314 14.83 16.59 9.91
N MET A 315 14.57 17.90 9.80
CA MET A 315 15.45 18.94 10.37
C MET A 315 15.65 18.85 11.87
N PRO A 316 14.68 18.47 12.72
CA PRO A 316 14.94 18.25 14.14
C PRO A 316 16.04 17.21 14.40
N TYR A 317 16.00 16.08 13.68
CA TYR A 317 17.04 15.05 13.77
C TYR A 317 18.40 15.55 13.26
N LYS A 318 18.42 16.17 12.07
CA LYS A 318 19.65 16.76 11.51
C LYS A 318 20.32 17.75 12.46
N LYS A 319 19.55 18.67 13.06
CA LYS A 319 20.03 19.62 14.06
C LYS A 319 20.63 18.90 15.28
N GLY A 320 19.98 17.82 15.73
CA GLY A 320 20.49 16.99 16.82
C GLY A 320 21.84 16.33 16.51
N ILE A 321 22.05 15.85 15.28
CA ILE A 321 23.34 15.31 14.84
C ILE A 321 24.40 16.41 14.82
N LEU A 322 24.12 17.55 14.22
CA LEU A 322 25.06 18.66 14.11
C LEU A 322 25.45 19.25 15.48
N SER A 323 24.56 19.16 16.47
CA SER A 323 24.84 19.60 17.85
C SER A 323 25.52 18.54 18.73
N GLY A 324 25.71 17.33 18.20
CA GLY A 324 26.29 16.20 18.95
C GLY A 324 25.30 15.49 19.90
N LYS A 325 23.99 15.82 19.84
CA LYS A 325 22.96 15.13 20.63
C LYS A 325 22.72 13.69 20.14
N TYR A 326 22.81 13.46 18.83
CA TYR A 326 22.70 12.14 18.18
C TYR A 326 23.97 11.84 17.38
N THR A 327 24.19 10.57 17.11
CA THR A 327 25.30 10.10 16.28
C THR A 327 24.81 9.72 14.87
N GLU A 328 25.72 9.69 13.90
CA GLU A 328 25.38 9.16 12.58
C GLU A 328 25.18 7.63 12.59
N LYS A 329 25.48 6.94 13.70
CA LYS A 329 25.31 5.48 13.77
C LYS A 329 23.85 5.09 13.66
N GLU A 330 22.98 5.72 14.42
CA GLU A 330 21.51 5.48 14.36
C GLU A 330 20.95 5.88 13.00
N LEU A 331 21.42 6.98 12.42
CA LEU A 331 21.02 7.41 11.08
C LEU A 331 21.45 6.38 10.04
N ASN A 332 22.68 5.92 10.09
CA ASN A 332 23.20 4.94 9.14
C ASN A 332 22.46 3.60 9.23
N ASP A 333 22.00 3.15 10.41
CA ASP A 333 21.17 1.95 10.53
C ASP A 333 19.82 2.14 9.79
N LYS A 334 19.12 3.26 10.02
CA LYS A 334 17.86 3.58 9.31
C LYS A 334 18.07 3.63 7.79
N VAL A 335 19.12 4.33 7.35
CA VAL A 335 19.43 4.47 5.93
C VAL A 335 19.79 3.12 5.28
N ARG A 336 20.50 2.22 5.97
CA ARG A 336 20.76 0.85 5.48
C ARG A 336 19.46 0.10 5.19
N ARG A 337 18.49 0.19 6.09
CA ARG A 337 17.17 -0.45 5.92
C ARG A 337 16.42 0.12 4.73
N VAL A 338 16.42 1.45 4.60
CA VAL A 338 15.81 2.14 3.46
C VAL A 338 16.51 1.80 2.14
N LEU A 339 17.84 1.80 2.08
CA LEU A 339 18.60 1.39 0.90
C LEU A 339 18.34 -0.07 0.51
N ARG A 340 18.21 -0.97 1.51
CA ARG A 340 17.84 -2.37 1.27
C ARG A 340 16.46 -2.46 0.61
N LEU A 341 15.50 -1.62 1.05
CA LEU A 341 14.19 -1.51 0.41
C LEU A 341 14.32 -1.00 -1.04
N TYR A 342 15.11 0.04 -1.29
CA TYR A 342 15.38 0.53 -2.64
C TYR A 342 15.93 -0.56 -3.57
N PHE A 343 16.90 -1.35 -3.11
CA PHE A 343 17.50 -2.41 -3.93
C PHE A 343 16.58 -3.62 -4.13
N ARG A 344 15.56 -3.78 -3.30
CA ARG A 344 14.50 -4.79 -3.48
C ARG A 344 13.35 -4.30 -4.36
N THR A 345 13.18 -2.98 -4.54
CA THR A 345 12.05 -2.35 -5.25
C THR A 345 12.52 -1.49 -6.42
N THR A 346 12.65 -0.18 -6.25
CA THR A 346 12.92 0.80 -7.32
C THR A 346 14.16 0.48 -8.15
N MET A 347 15.19 -0.06 -7.51
CA MET A 347 16.48 -0.39 -8.13
C MET A 347 16.59 -1.86 -8.54
N ALA A 348 15.54 -2.64 -8.37
CA ALA A 348 15.46 -4.02 -8.85
C ALA A 348 15.00 -4.08 -10.31
N LYS A 349 15.39 -5.13 -11.02
CA LYS A 349 14.78 -5.44 -12.32
C LYS A 349 13.38 -5.97 -12.08
N ARG A 350 12.38 -5.19 -12.45
CA ARG A 350 10.95 -5.52 -12.31
C ARG A 350 10.28 -5.59 -13.68
N GLY A 351 9.17 -6.31 -13.76
CA GLY A 351 8.28 -6.28 -14.92
C GLY A 351 7.56 -4.93 -15.07
N HIS A 352 6.44 -4.93 -15.80
CA HIS A 352 5.62 -3.72 -16.00
C HIS A 352 4.33 -3.75 -15.19
N GLY A 353 3.94 -4.90 -14.65
CA GLY A 353 2.64 -5.09 -14.03
C GLY A 353 1.48 -5.02 -15.03
N PHE A 354 0.26 -5.13 -14.50
CA PHE A 354 -0.97 -5.02 -15.29
C PHE A 354 -2.00 -4.26 -14.45
N LEU A 355 -2.84 -3.45 -15.09
CA LEU A 355 -3.91 -2.72 -14.43
C LEU A 355 -5.27 -3.29 -14.88
N CYS A 356 -6.12 -3.62 -13.91
CA CYS A 356 -7.52 -4.02 -14.16
C CYS A 356 -7.65 -5.07 -15.26
N SER A 357 -6.76 -6.08 -15.28
CA SER A 357 -6.82 -7.18 -16.26
C SER A 357 -8.01 -8.10 -15.97
N GLU A 358 -8.51 -8.81 -17.01
CA GLU A 358 -9.56 -9.83 -16.79
C GLU A 358 -9.11 -10.90 -15.80
N ALA A 359 -7.82 -11.25 -15.78
CA ALA A 359 -7.27 -12.18 -14.78
C ALA A 359 -7.42 -11.66 -13.34
N HIS A 360 -7.30 -10.35 -13.11
CA HIS A 360 -7.53 -9.76 -11.79
C HIS A 360 -9.02 -9.81 -11.40
N TYR A 361 -9.94 -9.57 -12.34
CA TYR A 361 -11.38 -9.69 -12.06
C TYR A 361 -11.78 -11.14 -11.78
N GLU A 362 -11.25 -12.10 -12.54
CA GLU A 362 -11.49 -13.52 -12.26
C GLU A 362 -10.89 -13.92 -10.89
N ALA A 363 -9.68 -13.48 -10.58
CA ALA A 363 -9.08 -13.73 -9.27
C ALA A 363 -9.94 -13.16 -8.12
N ALA A 364 -10.43 -11.91 -8.25
CA ALA A 364 -11.30 -11.31 -7.25
C ALA A 364 -12.62 -12.10 -7.08
N LYS A 365 -13.19 -12.56 -8.19
CA LYS A 365 -14.41 -13.38 -8.20
C LYS A 365 -14.18 -14.75 -7.56
N ASP A 366 -13.12 -15.46 -7.95
CA ASP A 366 -12.80 -16.79 -7.43
C ASP A 366 -12.57 -16.77 -5.92
N ILE A 367 -11.87 -15.73 -5.42
CA ILE A 367 -11.65 -15.51 -3.98
C ILE A 367 -12.99 -15.25 -3.28
N ALA A 368 -13.88 -14.43 -3.88
CA ALA A 368 -15.19 -14.16 -3.30
C ALA A 368 -16.07 -15.43 -3.26
N GLU A 369 -16.11 -16.20 -4.34
CA GLU A 369 -16.88 -17.44 -4.42
C GLU A 369 -16.40 -18.48 -3.39
N GLU A 370 -15.08 -18.62 -3.20
CA GLU A 370 -14.51 -19.55 -2.22
C GLU A 370 -14.69 -19.05 -0.77
N GLY A 371 -14.70 -17.73 -0.56
CA GLY A 371 -14.87 -17.12 0.75
C GLY A 371 -16.30 -17.04 1.27
N ILE A 372 -17.31 -17.28 0.42
CA ILE A 372 -18.72 -17.25 0.82
C ILE A 372 -19.11 -18.54 1.54
N VAL A 373 -19.57 -18.43 2.79
CA VAL A 373 -19.95 -19.57 3.64
C VAL A 373 -21.46 -19.66 3.78
N LEU A 374 -22.05 -20.79 3.38
CA LEU A 374 -23.48 -21.07 3.58
C LEU A 374 -23.72 -21.53 5.04
N LEU A 375 -24.15 -20.61 5.89
CA LEU A 375 -24.34 -20.89 7.32
C LEU A 375 -25.56 -21.76 7.61
N GLN A 376 -26.60 -21.69 6.79
CA GLN A 376 -27.84 -22.47 6.97
C GLN A 376 -28.54 -22.70 5.63
N ASN A 377 -29.03 -23.91 5.41
CA ASN A 377 -29.87 -24.26 4.25
C ASN A 377 -31.06 -25.12 4.69
N LYS A 378 -31.91 -24.56 5.55
CA LYS A 378 -33.10 -25.26 6.06
C LYS A 378 -34.08 -25.56 4.93
N GLY A 379 -34.46 -26.81 4.79
CA GLY A 379 -35.37 -27.26 3.74
C GLY A 379 -34.72 -27.41 2.38
N ASN A 380 -33.37 -27.37 2.29
CA ASN A 380 -32.64 -27.50 1.02
C ASN A 380 -33.11 -26.52 -0.06
N VAL A 381 -33.35 -25.26 0.30
CA VAL A 381 -33.82 -24.20 -0.61
C VAL A 381 -32.76 -23.88 -1.67
N LEU A 382 -31.49 -23.98 -1.32
CA LEU A 382 -30.33 -23.77 -2.21
C LEU A 382 -29.71 -25.13 -2.57
N PRO A 383 -29.21 -25.31 -3.83
CA PRO A 383 -29.35 -24.37 -4.95
C PRO A 383 -30.79 -24.25 -5.43
N LEU A 384 -31.13 -23.05 -5.97
CA LEU A 384 -32.47 -22.83 -6.52
C LEU A 384 -32.73 -23.80 -7.68
N GLN A 385 -33.84 -24.55 -7.58
CA GLN A 385 -34.26 -25.48 -8.64
C GLN A 385 -34.96 -24.70 -9.74
N LEU A 386 -34.20 -24.27 -10.75
CA LEU A 386 -34.71 -23.44 -11.86
C LEU A 386 -35.24 -24.28 -13.05
N ASN A 387 -34.75 -25.50 -13.21
CA ASN A 387 -35.12 -26.40 -14.30
C ASN A 387 -36.49 -27.03 -14.06
N GLY A 388 -37.44 -26.81 -15.00
CA GLY A 388 -38.78 -27.42 -14.94
C GLY A 388 -39.71 -26.82 -13.89
N SER A 389 -39.31 -25.78 -13.16
CA SER A 389 -40.18 -25.11 -12.20
C SER A 389 -41.15 -24.15 -12.87
N LYS A 390 -42.38 -24.06 -12.33
CA LYS A 390 -43.35 -23.02 -12.70
C LYS A 390 -42.90 -21.63 -12.18
N ARG A 391 -41.88 -21.55 -11.35
CA ARG A 391 -41.37 -20.32 -10.75
C ARG A 391 -40.33 -19.71 -11.68
N LYS A 392 -40.77 -18.72 -12.43
CA LYS A 392 -39.87 -17.94 -13.31
C LYS A 392 -39.55 -16.55 -12.73
N LYS A 393 -39.74 -16.36 -11.43
CA LYS A 393 -39.65 -15.05 -10.80
C LYS A 393 -38.96 -15.15 -9.44
N VAL A 394 -37.97 -14.29 -9.20
CA VAL A 394 -37.28 -14.10 -7.95
C VAL A 394 -37.47 -12.64 -7.52
N LEU A 395 -37.89 -12.41 -6.28
CA LEU A 395 -37.97 -11.09 -5.67
C LEU A 395 -36.73 -10.87 -4.79
N VAL A 396 -35.98 -9.82 -5.08
CA VAL A 396 -34.87 -9.34 -4.26
C VAL A 396 -35.34 -8.15 -3.44
N VAL A 397 -35.16 -8.21 -2.11
CA VAL A 397 -35.63 -7.17 -1.20
C VAL A 397 -34.45 -6.59 -0.42
N GLY A 398 -34.41 -5.27 -0.31
CA GLY A 398 -33.42 -4.57 0.51
C GLY A 398 -32.53 -3.65 -0.32
N GLU A 399 -32.25 -2.49 0.26
CA GLU A 399 -31.45 -1.45 -0.39
C GLU A 399 -30.02 -1.90 -0.74
N ASN A 400 -29.42 -2.78 0.07
CA ASN A 400 -28.09 -3.31 -0.20
C ASN A 400 -28.01 -4.13 -1.50
N ALA A 401 -29.14 -4.55 -2.06
CA ALA A 401 -29.16 -5.22 -3.36
C ALA A 401 -28.72 -4.31 -4.53
N ILE A 402 -28.92 -3.01 -4.39
CA ILE A 402 -28.58 -2.01 -5.43
C ILE A 402 -27.32 -1.22 -5.08
N LYS A 403 -26.83 -1.29 -3.85
CA LYS A 403 -25.60 -0.61 -3.44
C LYS A 403 -24.37 -1.31 -3.98
N MET A 404 -23.42 -0.51 -4.42
CA MET A 404 -22.09 -0.96 -4.76
C MET A 404 -21.17 -0.73 -3.54
N MET A 405 -20.82 -1.80 -2.86
CA MET A 405 -20.12 -1.77 -1.57
C MET A 405 -18.68 -2.30 -1.70
N THR A 406 -17.99 -1.89 -2.76
CA THR A 406 -16.61 -2.29 -3.01
C THR A 406 -15.59 -1.50 -2.18
N VAL A 407 -16.03 -0.45 -1.51
CA VAL A 407 -15.17 0.44 -0.73
C VAL A 407 -15.58 0.39 0.74
N GLY A 408 -14.62 0.00 1.59
CA GLY A 408 -14.82 0.00 3.05
C GLY A 408 -14.64 1.37 3.70
N GLY A 409 -14.08 2.33 2.98
CA GLY A 409 -13.83 3.70 3.46
C GLY A 409 -12.42 3.90 4.03
N GLY A 410 -12.18 5.09 4.59
CA GLY A 410 -10.90 5.45 5.21
C GLY A 410 -9.75 5.64 4.24
N SER A 411 -8.54 5.46 4.76
CA SER A 411 -7.30 5.60 3.98
C SER A 411 -7.21 4.59 2.84
N SER A 412 -7.82 3.41 2.98
CA SER A 412 -7.86 2.36 1.97
C SER A 412 -9.02 2.47 0.97
N SER A 413 -9.67 3.64 0.87
CA SER A 413 -10.74 3.89 -0.11
C SER A 413 -10.25 3.74 -1.54
N LEU A 414 -11.05 3.09 -2.39
CA LEU A 414 -10.71 2.75 -3.76
C LEU A 414 -11.50 3.57 -4.77
N LYS A 415 -10.92 3.73 -5.96
CA LYS A 415 -11.60 4.15 -7.18
C LYS A 415 -11.68 2.93 -8.09
N VAL A 416 -12.84 2.27 -8.07
CA VAL A 416 -13.02 0.99 -8.75
C VAL A 416 -13.35 1.19 -10.20
N GLN A 417 -12.71 0.44 -11.10
CA GLN A 417 -12.97 0.55 -12.52
C GLN A 417 -14.32 -0.08 -12.92
N ARG A 418 -14.68 -1.21 -12.30
CA ARG A 418 -15.91 -1.95 -12.60
C ARG A 418 -16.57 -2.42 -11.32
N GLU A 419 -17.82 -2.06 -11.14
CA GLU A 419 -18.65 -2.49 -10.01
C GLU A 419 -19.93 -3.17 -10.51
N ILE A 420 -20.40 -4.16 -9.79
CA ILE A 420 -21.62 -4.90 -10.07
C ILE A 420 -22.40 -5.04 -8.76
N SER A 421 -23.61 -4.49 -8.69
CA SER A 421 -24.45 -4.67 -7.51
C SER A 421 -24.99 -6.12 -7.42
N PRO A 422 -25.36 -6.60 -6.21
CA PRO A 422 -25.98 -7.91 -6.04
C PRO A 422 -27.19 -8.12 -6.97
N LEU A 423 -28.04 -7.09 -7.13
CA LEU A 423 -29.19 -7.16 -8.02
C LEU A 423 -28.78 -7.35 -9.49
N GLN A 424 -27.83 -6.56 -9.98
CA GLN A 424 -27.29 -6.68 -11.34
C GLN A 424 -26.68 -8.07 -11.59
N GLY A 425 -25.92 -8.58 -10.62
CA GLY A 425 -25.32 -9.91 -10.71
C GLY A 425 -26.39 -11.01 -10.77
N LEU A 426 -27.42 -10.95 -9.93
CA LEU A 426 -28.54 -11.88 -9.94
C LEU A 426 -29.35 -11.80 -11.24
N GLN A 427 -29.66 -10.61 -11.74
CA GLN A 427 -30.34 -10.40 -12.99
C GLN A 427 -29.55 -11.02 -14.17
N ALA A 428 -28.25 -10.72 -14.26
CA ALA A 428 -27.40 -11.26 -15.32
C ALA A 428 -27.26 -12.80 -15.25
N ARG A 429 -27.17 -13.34 -14.06
CA ARG A 429 -27.04 -14.80 -13.86
C ARG A 429 -28.34 -15.54 -14.16
N LEU A 430 -29.46 -15.06 -13.65
CA LEU A 430 -30.75 -15.75 -13.73
C LEU A 430 -31.46 -15.56 -15.08
N ALA A 431 -31.13 -14.49 -15.81
CA ALA A 431 -31.63 -14.29 -17.17
C ALA A 431 -31.28 -15.46 -18.10
N LYS A 432 -30.16 -16.12 -17.91
CA LYS A 432 -29.71 -17.30 -18.67
C LYS A 432 -30.66 -18.49 -18.51
N ASP A 433 -31.36 -18.58 -17.39
CA ASP A 433 -32.33 -19.61 -17.07
C ASP A 433 -33.79 -19.15 -17.33
N GLY A 434 -33.98 -17.97 -17.94
CA GLY A 434 -35.30 -17.39 -18.23
C GLY A 434 -36.06 -16.98 -16.97
N VAL A 435 -35.39 -16.65 -15.89
CA VAL A 435 -35.97 -16.23 -14.61
C VAL A 435 -36.00 -14.71 -14.55
N GLU A 436 -37.19 -14.13 -14.30
CA GLU A 436 -37.37 -12.71 -14.03
C GLU A 436 -36.93 -12.38 -12.60
N VAL A 437 -36.22 -11.28 -12.42
CA VAL A 437 -35.76 -10.80 -11.11
C VAL A 437 -36.41 -9.44 -10.84
N ASP A 438 -37.35 -9.42 -9.89
CA ASP A 438 -37.94 -8.20 -9.37
C ASP A 438 -37.14 -7.65 -8.19
N PHE A 439 -37.31 -6.36 -7.97
CA PHE A 439 -36.67 -5.67 -6.84
C PHE A 439 -37.70 -4.87 -6.04
N ALA A 440 -37.60 -4.93 -4.73
CA ALA A 440 -38.30 -4.04 -3.81
C ALA A 440 -37.32 -3.49 -2.78
N ARG A 441 -37.29 -2.18 -2.57
CA ARG A 441 -36.33 -1.53 -1.68
C ARG A 441 -36.46 -2.00 -0.22
N GLY A 442 -37.69 -2.14 0.27
CA GLY A 442 -38.02 -2.67 1.59
C GLY A 442 -37.70 -1.74 2.76
N TYR A 443 -36.55 -1.09 2.74
CA TYR A 443 -36.13 -0.10 3.73
C TYR A 443 -35.26 0.98 3.07
N VAL A 444 -35.14 2.15 3.73
CA VAL A 444 -34.32 3.27 3.29
C VAL A 444 -33.14 3.43 4.25
N GLY A 445 -31.94 3.30 3.73
CA GLY A 445 -30.71 3.57 4.46
C GLY A 445 -30.07 4.89 4.07
N ASP A 446 -28.81 5.10 4.46
CA ASP A 446 -28.05 6.24 4.02
C ASP A 446 -27.64 6.10 2.56
N VAL A 447 -28.01 7.10 1.74
CA VAL A 447 -27.81 7.12 0.28
C VAL A 447 -26.62 7.98 -0.17
N THR A 448 -25.85 8.52 0.75
CA THR A 448 -24.82 9.52 0.42
C THR A 448 -23.65 8.99 -0.40
N GLY A 449 -23.47 7.70 -0.54
CA GLY A 449 -22.53 7.06 -1.50
C GLY A 449 -21.07 7.54 -1.50
N ALA A 450 -20.72 8.51 -0.66
CA ALA A 450 -19.38 9.07 -0.55
C ALA A 450 -18.66 8.49 0.65
N TYR A 451 -17.55 7.79 0.41
CA TYR A 451 -16.69 7.27 1.46
C TYR A 451 -15.39 8.06 1.50
N ASN A 452 -15.20 8.89 2.55
CA ASN A 452 -13.94 9.60 2.81
C ASN A 452 -13.36 10.37 1.62
N GLY A 453 -14.21 11.06 0.87
CA GLY A 453 -13.81 11.89 -0.26
C GLY A 453 -13.44 11.11 -1.54
N VAL A 454 -13.55 9.79 -1.54
CA VAL A 454 -13.47 8.98 -2.76
C VAL A 454 -14.86 8.79 -3.32
N THR A 455 -15.09 9.31 -4.53
CA THR A 455 -16.36 9.12 -5.24
C THR A 455 -16.32 7.74 -5.90
N THR A 456 -17.28 6.88 -5.56
CA THR A 456 -17.41 5.54 -6.17
C THR A 456 -18.00 5.57 -7.58
N GLY A 457 -18.28 6.73 -8.15
CA GLY A 457 -18.88 6.90 -9.48
C GLY A 457 -20.40 6.73 -9.49
N GLN A 458 -21.02 6.45 -8.34
CA GLN A 458 -22.49 6.33 -8.26
C GLN A 458 -23.06 7.34 -7.27
N ASN A 459 -23.84 8.28 -7.78
CA ASN A 459 -24.80 9.03 -6.99
C ASN A 459 -26.06 8.16 -6.88
N LEU A 460 -26.25 7.52 -5.73
CA LEU A 460 -27.55 6.93 -5.42
C LEU A 460 -28.50 8.11 -5.15
N GLU A 461 -29.38 8.42 -6.10
CA GLU A 461 -30.46 9.37 -5.87
C GLU A 461 -31.30 8.92 -4.67
N ASP A 462 -31.68 9.86 -3.83
CA ASP A 462 -32.57 9.59 -2.71
C ASP A 462 -33.99 9.28 -3.27
N LYS A 463 -34.30 8.00 -3.34
CA LYS A 463 -35.61 7.52 -3.80
C LYS A 463 -36.52 7.14 -2.64
N ARG A 464 -36.52 7.91 -1.56
CA ARG A 464 -37.39 7.68 -0.39
C ARG A 464 -38.86 7.58 -0.79
N SER A 465 -39.29 8.33 -1.80
CA SER A 465 -40.64 8.27 -2.33
C SER A 465 -41.03 6.92 -2.93
N GLU A 466 -40.09 6.03 -3.25
CA GLU A 466 -40.40 4.68 -3.71
C GLU A 466 -40.68 3.67 -2.56
N ALA A 467 -40.35 4.05 -1.33
CA ALA A 467 -40.50 3.20 -0.16
C ALA A 467 -41.81 3.51 0.63
N GLU A 468 -42.41 4.67 0.38
CA GLU A 468 -43.72 5.06 0.90
C GLU A 468 -44.84 4.52 -0.02
#